data_d901bec08c6941f37d8d8021ace13617
#
_entry.id   d901bec08c6941f37d8d8021ace13617
#
_cell.length_a   1.000
_cell.length_b   1.000
_cell.length_c   1.000
_cell.angle_alpha   90.00
_cell.angle_beta   90.00
_cell.angle_gamma   90.00
#
_symmetry.space_group_name_H-M   'P 1'
#
loop_
_entity.id
_entity.type
_entity.pdbx_description
1 polymer ?
#
loop_
_entity_poly.entity_id
_entity_poly.type
_entity_poly.pdbx_seq_one_letter_code
_entity_poly.pdbx_strand_id
1 'polypeptide(L)' 'MKELLRTTDPTLMAFAQMLLRGEDIAWFEFDVNTSIIEGSIGILPRRLMVADRDHFVATAVMRDNQVDLGR' A
#
# COMPACT_ATOMS: atom_id res chain seq x y z
N MET A 1 -7.77 -9.07 -6.49
CA MET A 1 -6.80 -8.11 -6.01
C MET A 1 -6.03 -8.65 -4.85
N LYS A 2 -4.78 -8.28 -4.74
CA LYS A 2 -3.96 -8.72 -3.64
C LYS A 2 -3.34 -7.54 -2.95
N GLU A 3 -3.09 -7.66 -1.67
CA GLU A 3 -2.45 -6.63 -0.90
C GLU A 3 -0.98 -6.57 -1.28
N LEU A 4 -0.49 -5.40 -1.60
CA LEU A 4 0.91 -5.23 -1.93
C LEU A 4 1.67 -4.81 -0.68
N LEU A 5 1.17 -3.81 0.02
CA LEU A 5 1.81 -3.39 1.24
C LEU A 5 0.78 -2.76 2.17
N ARG A 6 1.18 -2.57 3.41
CA ARG A 6 0.32 -1.98 4.41
C ARG A 6 1.20 -1.09 5.24
N THR A 7 0.80 0.13 5.50
CA THR A 7 1.61 1.04 6.27
C THR A 7 0.77 2.11 6.92
N THR A 8 1.27 2.67 8.01
CA THR A 8 0.64 3.79 8.64
C THR A 8 1.34 5.09 8.22
N ASP A 9 2.38 5.01 7.44
CA ASP A 9 3.16 6.18 7.06
C ASP A 9 2.66 6.74 5.73
N PRO A 10 2.06 7.90 5.72
CA PRO A 10 1.55 8.46 4.48
C PRO A 10 2.65 8.78 3.47
N THR A 11 3.84 9.05 3.93
CA THR A 11 4.94 9.33 3.02
C THR A 11 5.35 8.07 2.27
N LEU A 12 5.42 6.96 2.98
CA LEU A 12 5.74 5.69 2.35
C LEU A 12 4.65 5.31 1.35
N MET A 13 3.40 5.53 1.72
CA MET A 13 2.28 5.21 0.85
C MET A 13 2.38 6.04 -0.44
N ALA A 14 2.66 7.33 -0.32
CA ALA A 14 2.78 8.19 -1.48
C ALA A 14 3.96 7.79 -2.38
N PHE A 15 5.05 7.38 -1.78
CA PHE A 15 6.22 6.95 -2.52
C PHE A 15 5.90 5.67 -3.30
N ALA A 16 5.23 4.73 -2.64
CA ALA A 16 4.86 3.48 -3.28
C ALA A 16 3.93 3.72 -4.47
N GLN A 17 2.97 4.62 -4.29
CA GLN A 17 2.04 4.93 -5.37
C GLN A 17 2.77 5.60 -6.53
N MET A 18 3.76 6.42 -6.25
CA MET A 18 4.54 7.04 -7.28
C MET A 18 5.31 6.00 -8.09
N LEU A 19 5.86 4.99 -7.42
CA LEU A 19 6.58 3.93 -8.09
C LEU A 19 5.65 3.13 -9.00
N LEU A 20 4.44 2.84 -8.53
CA LEU A 20 3.48 2.10 -9.32
C LEU A 20 3.04 2.91 -10.54
N ARG A 21 2.88 4.21 -10.37
CA ARG A 21 2.50 5.05 -11.48
C ARG A 21 3.61 5.02 -12.53
N GLY A 22 4.85 5.03 -12.13
CA GLY A 22 5.95 4.98 -13.06
C GLY A 22 6.00 3.68 -13.83
N GLU A 23 5.44 2.58 -13.28
CA GLU A 23 5.42 1.31 -13.94
C GLU A 23 4.06 1.06 -14.62
N ASP A 24 3.21 2.05 -14.62
CA ASP A 24 1.88 1.96 -15.26
C ASP A 24 1.05 0.85 -14.62
N ILE A 25 1.15 0.66 -13.34
CA ILE A 25 0.39 -0.34 -12.60
C ILE A 25 -0.72 0.34 -11.85
N ALA A 26 -1.95 -0.10 -12.04
CA ALA A 26 -3.10 0.46 -11.33
C ALA A 26 -3.13 -0.05 -9.90
N TRP A 27 -3.61 0.76 -8.99
CA TRP A 27 -3.70 0.33 -7.60
C TRP A 27 -4.99 0.86 -6.98
N PHE A 28 -5.32 0.29 -5.79
CA PHE A 28 -6.41 0.78 -4.99
C PHE A 28 -5.91 0.90 -3.56
N GLU A 29 -6.30 1.94 -2.87
CA GLU A 29 -5.89 2.13 -1.49
C GLU A 29 -7.09 1.90 -0.60
N PHE A 30 -6.98 0.96 0.35
CA PHE A 30 -8.07 0.66 1.26
C PHE A 30 -7.63 1.03 2.65
N ASP A 31 -8.47 1.74 3.37
CA ASP A 31 -8.20 2.03 4.75
C ASP A 31 -8.75 0.89 5.56
N VAL A 32 -8.19 0.71 6.69
CA VAL A 32 -8.69 -0.30 7.56
C VAL A 32 -9.96 0.30 8.06
N ASN A 33 -10.89 -0.46 8.40
CA ASN A 33 -12.14 0.01 8.84
C ASN A 33 -12.06 1.07 9.82
N THR A 34 -12.70 2.11 9.59
CA THR A 34 -12.61 3.16 10.43
C THR A 34 -13.73 3.34 11.30
N SER A 35 -14.66 2.62 11.15
CA SER A 35 -15.85 2.87 11.88
C SER A 35 -15.70 2.70 13.32
N ILE A 36 -14.63 2.21 13.82
CA ILE A 36 -14.58 1.99 15.11
C ILE A 36 -13.78 2.71 15.81
N ILE A 37 -13.45 3.61 15.65
CA ILE A 37 -12.56 4.20 16.33
C ILE A 37 -12.84 4.82 17.52
N GLU A 38 -13.77 4.64 18.10
CA GLU A 38 -14.05 5.31 19.17
C GLU A 38 -12.90 5.46 19.99
N GLY A 39 -12.55 6.48 20.27
CA GLY A 39 -11.55 6.72 21.18
C GLY A 39 -10.21 6.53 20.65
N SER A 40 -10.08 5.87 19.71
CA SER A 40 -8.85 5.50 19.32
C SER A 40 -8.41 6.35 18.29
N ILE A 41 -7.73 7.25 18.54
CA ILE A 41 -7.28 8.00 17.56
C ILE A 41 -6.10 7.49 17.01
N GLY A 42 -5.70 6.45 17.09
CA GLY A 42 -4.49 5.96 16.59
C GLY A 42 -4.40 6.07 15.13
N ILE A 43 -3.27 5.89 14.60
CA ILE A 43 -3.05 5.91 13.19
C ILE A 43 -3.46 4.57 12.68
N LEU A 44 -4.34 4.51 11.74
CA LEU A 44 -4.81 3.27 11.20
C LEU A 44 -4.01 2.91 9.96
N PRO A 45 -3.64 1.67 9.79
CA PRO A 45 -2.89 1.26 8.62
C PRO A 45 -3.75 1.33 7.37
N ARG A 46 -3.14 1.67 6.28
CA ARG A 46 -3.79 1.66 4.99
C ARG A 46 -3.16 0.58 4.15
N ARG A 47 -3.96 -0.06 3.32
CA ARG A 47 -3.48 -1.14 2.50
C ARG A 47 -3.47 -0.70 1.05
N LEU A 48 -2.40 -1.02 0.35
CA LEU A 48 -2.29 -0.71 -1.06
C LEU A 48 -2.48 -2.02 -1.80
N MET A 49 -3.46 -2.05 -2.68
CA MET A 49 -3.84 -3.26 -3.38
C MET A 49 -3.57 -3.14 -4.86
N VAL A 50 -3.19 -4.21 -5.50
CA VAL A 50 -2.98 -4.25 -6.94
C VAL A 50 -3.68 -5.47 -7.51
N ALA A 51 -3.86 -5.49 -8.81
CA ALA A 51 -4.44 -6.66 -9.44
C ALA A 51 -3.53 -7.86 -9.26
N ASP A 52 -4.10 -9.05 -9.18
CA ASP A 52 -3.33 -10.25 -8.96
C ASP A 52 -2.23 -10.39 -10.01
N ARG A 53 -2.52 -10.07 -11.25
CA ARG A 53 -1.53 -10.23 -12.31
C ARG A 53 -0.38 -9.26 -12.18
N ASP A 54 -0.54 -8.16 -11.45
CA ASP A 54 0.50 -7.18 -11.29
C ASP A 54 1.26 -7.35 -10.00
N HIS A 55 0.83 -8.23 -9.16
CA HIS A 55 1.37 -8.34 -7.80
C HIS A 55 2.87 -8.70 -7.82
N PHE A 56 3.27 -9.59 -8.69
CA PHE A 56 4.65 -10.02 -8.74
C PHE A 56 5.57 -8.86 -9.13
N VAL A 57 5.21 -8.14 -10.19
CA VAL A 57 6.02 -7.04 -10.66
C VAL A 57 6.00 -5.90 -9.65
N ALA A 58 4.82 -5.61 -9.09
CA ALA A 58 4.70 -4.56 -8.11
C ALA A 58 5.57 -4.86 -6.88
N THR A 59 5.58 -6.10 -6.44
CA THR A 59 6.41 -6.50 -5.30
C THR A 59 7.89 -6.31 -5.63
N ALA A 60 8.29 -6.66 -6.83
CA ALA A 60 9.68 -6.52 -7.24
C ALA A 60 10.09 -5.04 -7.28
N VAL A 61 9.20 -4.18 -7.77
CA VAL A 61 9.49 -2.75 -7.82
C VAL A 61 9.66 -2.20 -6.41
N MET A 62 8.80 -2.61 -5.49
CA MET A 62 8.89 -2.15 -4.11
C MET A 62 10.20 -2.64 -3.49
N ARG A 63 10.54 -3.90 -3.72
CA ARG A 63 11.74 -4.47 -3.11
C ARG A 63 12.98 -3.78 -3.69
N ASP A 64 13.01 -3.48 -4.98
CA ASP A 64 14.14 -2.85 -5.60
C ASP A 64 14.35 -1.44 -5.06
N ASN A 65 13.32 -0.82 -4.55
CA ASN A 65 13.39 0.51 -3.99
C ASN A 65 13.38 0.48 -2.48
N GLN A 66 13.56 -0.69 -1.90
CA GLN A 66 13.67 -0.86 -0.47
C GLN A 66 12.45 -0.37 0.30
N VAL A 67 11.29 -0.55 -0.27
CA VAL A 67 10.05 -0.17 0.37
C VAL A 67 9.63 -1.30 1.30
N ASP A 68 9.35 -0.97 2.56
CA ASP A 68 8.91 -1.95 3.52
C ASP A 68 7.46 -2.30 3.23
N LEU A 69 7.17 -3.57 3.00
CA LEU A 69 5.82 -3.98 2.67
C LEU A 69 4.92 -4.10 3.90
N GLY A 70 5.47 -4.05 5.06
CA GLY A 70 4.63 -4.05 6.27
C GLY A 70 4.01 -5.38 6.59
N ARG A 71 4.51 -6.43 6.05
CA ARG A 71 3.95 -7.76 6.31
C ARG A 71 4.99 -8.86 6.27
#